data_3e8b1e2240ae7eedc66853fe6b78c01d
#
_entry.id   3e8b1e2240ae7eedc66853fe6b78c01d
#
_cell.length_a   1.000
_cell.length_b   1.000
_cell.length_c   1.000
_cell.angle_alpha   90.00
_cell.angle_beta   90.00
_cell.angle_gamma   90.00
#
_symmetry.space_group_name_H-M   'P 1'
#
loop_
_entity.id
_entity.type
_entity.pdbx_description
1 polymer ?
#
loop_
_entity_poly.entity_id
_entity_poly.type
_entity_poly.pdbx_seq_one_letter_code
_entity_poly.pdbx_strand_id
1 'polypeptide(L)'
;MYDLIINDAIYPLGHNAGLFTKEFYGNCYRALKEDGIMVYQHGSPFYDEDEESCRVMHRKASHSFPVSRVYQAHIPTCSSGYWLFGFASKKYHPLDDLNVKRWKERKIKTWYYTTNLHKGAFMLPKYVEDMLEEEEK
;
A
#
# COMPACT_ATOMS: atom_id res chain seq x y z
N MET A 1 -7.77 -4.85 19.07
CA MET A 1 -6.60 -4.47 18.25
C MET A 1 -6.42 -5.54 17.16
N TYR A 2 -6.06 -5.11 15.96
CA TYR A 2 -5.98 -5.95 14.76
C TYR A 2 -4.52 -6.18 14.36
N ASP A 3 -4.24 -7.33 13.75
CA ASP A 3 -2.94 -7.63 13.14
C ASP A 3 -2.81 -6.98 11.76
N LEU A 4 -3.94 -6.93 11.02
CA LEU A 4 -4.00 -6.44 9.65
C LEU A 4 -5.30 -5.65 9.44
N ILE A 5 -5.19 -4.53 8.72
CA ILE A 5 -6.31 -3.79 8.15
C ILE A 5 -6.15 -3.77 6.63
N ILE A 6 -7.20 -4.15 5.92
CA ILE A 6 -7.28 -4.06 4.46
C ILE A 6 -8.35 -3.04 4.11
N ASN A 7 -7.94 -1.93 3.49
CA ASN A 7 -8.86 -0.91 2.97
C ASN A 7 -8.96 -1.03 1.45
N ASP A 8 -10.07 -1.58 0.98
CA ASP A 8 -10.36 -1.81 -0.44
C ASP A 8 -11.13 -0.65 -1.10
N ALA A 9 -11.20 0.52 -0.46
CA ALA A 9 -11.83 1.70 -1.03
C ALA A 9 -10.92 2.34 -2.09
N ILE A 10 -11.52 2.68 -3.26
CA ILE A 10 -10.77 3.16 -4.42
C ILE A 10 -10.83 4.67 -4.57
N TYR A 11 -11.96 5.31 -4.30
CA TYR A 11 -12.17 6.74 -4.55
C TYR A 11 -12.61 7.49 -3.30
N PRO A 12 -12.05 8.69 -3.06
CA PRO A 12 -12.41 9.55 -1.92
C PRO A 12 -13.72 10.33 -2.15
N LEU A 13 -14.70 9.70 -2.81
CA LEU A 13 -15.96 10.34 -3.18
C LEU A 13 -17.15 9.75 -2.43
N GLY A 14 -18.14 10.60 -2.12
CA GLY A 14 -19.38 10.19 -1.49
C GLY A 14 -19.16 9.56 -0.11
N HIS A 15 -19.75 8.39 0.11
CA HIS A 15 -19.68 7.68 1.39
C HIS A 15 -18.25 7.21 1.77
N ASN A 16 -17.37 7.09 0.79
CA ASN A 16 -16.00 6.63 1.02
C ASN A 16 -15.04 7.76 1.43
N ALA A 17 -15.41 9.03 1.29
CA ALA A 17 -14.53 10.16 1.57
C ALA A 17 -13.87 10.10 2.96
N GLY A 18 -14.59 9.59 3.96
CA GLY A 18 -14.07 9.40 5.32
C GLY A 18 -12.91 8.42 5.44
N LEU A 19 -12.77 7.47 4.51
CA LEU A 19 -11.71 6.45 4.50
C LEU A 19 -10.37 6.95 3.93
N PHE A 20 -10.30 8.23 3.56
CA PHE A 20 -9.13 8.85 2.97
C PHE A 20 -8.60 10.05 3.78
N THR A 21 -9.15 10.26 4.97
CA THR A 21 -8.75 11.37 5.84
C THR A 21 -7.50 11.02 6.65
N LYS A 22 -6.71 12.04 7.02
CA LYS A 22 -5.60 11.88 7.97
C LYS A 22 -6.07 11.25 9.29
N GLU A 23 -7.27 11.62 9.74
CA GLU A 23 -7.89 11.07 10.94
C GLU A 23 -8.15 9.57 10.80
N PHE A 24 -8.64 9.11 9.66
CA PHE A 24 -8.84 7.69 9.37
C PHE A 24 -7.54 6.89 9.47
N TYR A 25 -6.45 7.35 8.85
CA TYR A 25 -5.13 6.68 8.96
C TYR A 25 -4.63 6.66 10.41
N GLY A 26 -4.81 7.74 11.15
CA GLY A 26 -4.50 7.80 12.58
C GLY A 26 -5.36 6.83 13.41
N ASN A 27 -6.63 6.66 13.06
CA ASN A 27 -7.53 5.68 13.70
C ASN A 27 -7.10 4.24 13.39
N CYS A 28 -6.74 3.96 12.13
CA CYS A 28 -6.19 2.66 11.74
C CYS A 28 -4.90 2.35 12.52
N TYR A 29 -4.01 3.35 12.63
CA TYR A 29 -2.80 3.21 13.43
C TYR A 29 -3.12 2.81 14.89
N ARG A 30 -4.06 3.49 15.54
CA ARG A 30 -4.46 3.17 16.92
C ARG A 30 -5.13 1.81 17.07
N ALA A 31 -5.89 1.39 16.06
CA ALA A 31 -6.60 0.11 16.06
C ALA A 31 -5.69 -1.10 15.81
N LEU A 32 -4.54 -0.89 15.20
CA LEU A 32 -3.54 -1.93 14.95
C LEU A 32 -2.72 -2.24 16.21
N LYS A 33 -2.32 -3.51 16.35
CA LYS A 33 -1.30 -3.94 17.31
C LYS A 33 0.04 -3.23 17.04
N GLU A 34 1.01 -3.37 17.96
CA GLU A 34 2.33 -2.72 17.85
C GLU A 34 3.13 -3.15 16.62
N ASP A 35 2.85 -4.32 16.08
CA ASP A 35 3.45 -4.87 14.86
C ASP A 35 2.45 -4.97 13.70
N GLY A 36 1.33 -4.27 13.80
CA GLY A 36 0.24 -4.32 12.83
C GLY A 36 0.57 -3.65 11.49
N ILE A 37 -0.10 -4.14 10.46
CA ILE A 37 0.08 -3.73 9.07
C ILE A 37 -1.27 -3.25 8.51
N MET A 38 -1.23 -2.22 7.67
CA MET A 38 -2.35 -1.77 6.85
C MET A 38 -1.97 -1.84 5.38
N VAL A 39 -2.86 -2.37 4.55
CA VAL A 39 -2.75 -2.30 3.09
C VAL A 39 -3.99 -1.62 2.51
N TYR A 40 -3.81 -0.87 1.43
CA TYR A 40 -4.89 -0.07 0.83
C TYR A 40 -4.63 0.17 -0.65
N GLN A 41 -5.71 0.46 -1.40
CA GLN A 41 -5.60 0.81 -2.82
C GLN A 41 -5.17 2.26 -3.00
N HIS A 42 -4.36 2.53 -4.03
CA HIS A 42 -4.01 3.86 -4.50
C HIS A 42 -4.70 4.23 -5.80
N GLY A 43 -4.72 3.35 -6.78
CA GLY A 43 -5.22 3.62 -8.12
C GLY A 43 -4.15 3.51 -9.20
N SER A 44 -4.44 4.07 -10.38
CA SER A 44 -3.52 4.10 -11.52
C SER A 44 -2.70 5.39 -11.54
N PRO A 45 -1.38 5.35 -11.81
CA PRO A 45 -0.57 6.56 -11.93
C PRO A 45 -0.70 7.27 -13.29
N PHE A 46 -1.57 6.79 -14.19
CA PHE A 46 -1.71 7.31 -15.55
C PHE A 46 -2.87 8.27 -15.76
N TYR A 47 -3.67 8.51 -14.74
CA TYR A 47 -4.81 9.42 -14.78
C TYR A 47 -4.61 10.51 -13.73
N ASP A 48 -4.74 11.78 -14.11
CA ASP A 48 -4.43 12.92 -13.26
C ASP A 48 -5.14 12.89 -11.89
N GLU A 49 -6.42 12.52 -11.87
CA GLU A 49 -7.18 12.42 -10.62
C GLU A 49 -6.69 11.29 -9.72
N ASP A 50 -6.32 10.15 -10.31
CA ASP A 50 -5.79 9.00 -9.57
C ASP A 50 -4.36 9.27 -9.10
N GLU A 51 -3.54 9.94 -9.91
CA GLU A 51 -2.19 10.33 -9.56
C GLU A 51 -2.18 11.24 -8.33
N GLU A 52 -2.98 12.29 -8.32
CA GLU A 52 -3.10 13.18 -7.17
C GLU A 52 -3.64 12.45 -5.93
N SER A 53 -4.63 11.57 -6.10
CA SER A 53 -5.10 10.71 -5.01
C SER A 53 -3.99 9.83 -4.45
N CYS A 54 -3.16 9.23 -5.30
CA CYS A 54 -2.02 8.40 -4.87
C CYS A 54 -1.05 9.20 -4.01
N ARG A 55 -0.67 10.41 -4.46
CA ARG A 55 0.23 11.30 -3.70
C ARG A 55 -0.35 11.66 -2.34
N VAL A 56 -1.58 12.11 -2.30
CA VAL A 56 -2.26 12.52 -1.07
C VAL A 56 -2.39 11.37 -0.08
N MET A 57 -2.77 10.18 -0.54
CA MET A 57 -2.88 8.99 0.31
C MET A 57 -1.52 8.56 0.85
N HIS A 58 -0.50 8.53 0.00
CA HIS A 58 0.87 8.18 0.42
C HIS A 58 1.37 9.15 1.50
N ARG A 59 1.22 10.44 1.30
CA ARG A 59 1.57 11.48 2.28
C ARG A 59 0.86 11.28 3.62
N LYS A 60 -0.45 11.04 3.60
CA LYS A 60 -1.24 10.81 4.82
C LYS A 60 -0.78 9.57 5.59
N ALA A 61 -0.51 8.49 4.86
CA ALA A 61 0.02 7.25 5.46
C ALA A 61 1.43 7.46 6.04
N SER A 62 2.32 8.13 5.31
CA SER A 62 3.68 8.43 5.76
C SER A 62 3.74 9.31 7.01
N HIS A 63 2.75 10.19 7.21
CA HIS A 63 2.62 10.96 8.46
C HIS A 63 2.12 10.13 9.64
N SER A 64 1.39 9.06 9.37
CA SER A 64 0.74 8.25 10.42
C SER A 64 1.54 7.01 10.80
N PHE A 65 2.33 6.46 9.87
CA PHE A 65 3.04 5.21 10.05
C PHE A 65 4.56 5.39 9.87
N PRO A 66 5.39 4.76 10.69
CA PRO A 66 6.85 4.82 10.56
C PRO A 66 7.39 4.12 9.31
N VAL A 67 6.66 3.14 8.80
CA VAL A 67 6.96 2.48 7.53
C VAL A 67 5.78 2.68 6.59
N SER A 68 6.01 3.34 5.47
CA SER A 68 5.04 3.55 4.40
C SER A 68 5.71 3.31 3.06
N ARG A 69 5.15 2.41 2.25
CA ARG A 69 5.68 2.02 0.94
C ARG A 69 4.53 1.85 -0.04
N VAL A 70 4.85 1.96 -1.32
CA VAL A 70 3.93 1.70 -2.41
C VAL A 70 4.38 0.46 -3.17
N TYR A 71 3.46 -0.37 -3.57
CA TYR A 71 3.72 -1.52 -4.43
C TYR A 71 2.74 -1.56 -5.60
N GLN A 72 3.10 -2.31 -6.62
CA GLN A 72 2.40 -2.41 -7.89
C GLN A 72 1.87 -3.81 -8.13
N ALA A 73 0.76 -3.87 -8.86
CA ALA A 73 0.27 -5.12 -9.42
C ALA A 73 -0.41 -4.88 -10.76
N HIS A 74 -0.44 -5.92 -11.60
CA HIS A 74 -1.21 -5.91 -12.84
C HIS A 74 -2.62 -6.44 -12.55
N ILE A 75 -3.62 -5.59 -12.75
CA ILE A 75 -5.03 -5.91 -12.53
C ILE A 75 -5.76 -5.72 -13.86
N PRO A 76 -5.92 -6.77 -14.68
CA PRO A 76 -6.43 -6.65 -16.05
C PRO A 76 -7.83 -6.04 -16.17
N THR A 77 -8.63 -6.12 -15.11
CA THR A 77 -9.98 -5.56 -15.05
C THR A 77 -10.04 -4.07 -14.71
N CYS A 78 -8.91 -3.50 -14.26
CA CYS A 78 -8.80 -2.06 -14.00
C CYS A 78 -8.38 -1.31 -15.26
N SER A 79 -8.77 -0.04 -15.38
CA SER A 79 -8.28 0.85 -16.43
C SER A 79 -6.75 0.84 -16.42
N SER A 80 -6.10 0.90 -17.55
CA SER A 80 -4.64 0.75 -17.73
C SER A 80 -4.05 -0.64 -17.42
N GLY A 81 -4.69 -1.49 -16.64
CA GLY A 81 -4.13 -2.78 -16.19
C GLY A 81 -2.97 -2.68 -15.18
N TYR A 82 -2.54 -1.47 -14.83
CA TYR A 82 -1.48 -1.20 -13.88
C TYR A 82 -2.03 -0.44 -12.66
N TRP A 83 -1.82 -0.99 -11.47
CA TRP A 83 -2.44 -0.49 -10.26
C TRP A 83 -1.45 -0.39 -9.11
N LEU A 84 -1.55 0.69 -8.34
CA LEU A 84 -0.74 0.95 -7.17
C LEU A 84 -1.51 0.64 -5.89
N PHE A 85 -0.77 0.17 -4.90
CA PHE A 85 -1.26 -0.13 -3.56
C PHE A 85 -0.33 0.45 -2.51
N GLY A 86 -0.87 0.79 -1.36
CA GLY A 86 -0.10 1.23 -0.20
C GLY A 86 0.12 0.10 0.81
N PHE A 87 1.29 0.11 1.40
CA PHE A 87 1.69 -0.70 2.54
C PHE A 87 2.14 0.21 3.67
N ALA A 88 1.47 0.18 4.78
CA ALA A 88 1.81 0.95 5.97
C ALA A 88 1.98 0.01 7.17
N SER A 89 3.06 0.17 7.92
CA SER A 89 3.38 -0.72 9.05
C SER A 89 3.90 0.06 10.24
N LYS A 90 3.58 -0.41 11.43
CA LYS A 90 4.14 0.11 12.66
C LYS A 90 5.57 -0.36 12.92
N LYS A 91 5.99 -1.47 12.32
CA LYS A 91 7.25 -2.12 12.64
C LYS A 91 7.98 -2.69 11.43
N TYR A 92 7.30 -3.50 10.64
CA TYR A 92 7.95 -4.32 9.61
C TYR A 92 8.12 -3.57 8.30
N HIS A 93 9.35 -3.64 7.75
CA HIS A 93 9.63 -3.22 6.39
C HIS A 93 9.28 -4.34 5.40
N PRO A 94 8.57 -4.05 4.29
CA PRO A 94 8.04 -5.10 3.41
C PRO A 94 9.12 -5.92 2.69
N LEU A 95 10.32 -5.39 2.53
CA LEU A 95 11.43 -6.11 1.90
C LEU A 95 12.42 -6.64 2.94
N ASP A 96 12.87 -5.80 3.88
CA ASP A 96 13.94 -6.16 4.82
C ASP A 96 13.50 -7.23 5.82
N ASP A 97 12.21 -7.20 6.21
CA ASP A 97 11.63 -8.14 7.17
C ASP A 97 10.92 -9.32 6.49
N LEU A 98 11.01 -9.45 5.15
CA LEU A 98 10.43 -10.57 4.42
C LEU A 98 11.14 -11.89 4.78
N ASN A 99 10.46 -12.78 5.48
CA ASN A 99 11.02 -14.07 5.89
C ASN A 99 10.72 -15.17 4.86
N VAL A 100 11.57 -15.26 3.82
CA VAL A 100 11.45 -16.25 2.74
C VAL A 100 11.55 -17.69 3.25
N LYS A 101 12.40 -17.93 4.26
CA LYS A 101 12.55 -19.27 4.85
C LYS A 101 11.24 -19.72 5.50
N ARG A 102 10.67 -18.90 6.35
CA ARG A 102 9.38 -19.18 7.02
C ARG A 102 8.25 -19.39 6.00
N TRP A 103 8.21 -18.60 4.92
CA TRP A 103 7.25 -18.80 3.84
C TRP A 103 7.37 -20.19 3.23
N LYS A 104 8.58 -20.60 2.86
CA LYS A 104 8.83 -21.94 2.27
C LYS A 104 8.46 -23.08 3.23
N GLU A 105 8.78 -22.96 4.51
CA GLU A 105 8.46 -23.94 5.54
C GLU A 105 6.96 -24.15 5.74
N ARG A 106 6.16 -23.11 5.56
CA ARG A 106 4.71 -23.19 5.69
C ARG A 106 4.01 -23.92 4.56
N LYS A 107 4.65 -24.14 3.42
CA LYS A 107 4.13 -24.87 2.25
C LYS A 107 2.73 -24.44 1.80
N ILE A 108 2.42 -23.14 1.92
CA ILE A 108 1.13 -22.58 1.51
C ILE A 108 1.05 -22.59 -0.02
N LYS A 109 0.02 -23.21 -0.56
CA LYS A 109 -0.25 -23.20 -2.00
C LYS A 109 -0.92 -21.87 -2.39
N THR A 110 -0.36 -21.20 -3.37
CA THR A 110 -0.88 -19.95 -3.92
C THR A 110 -0.89 -20.01 -5.45
N TRP A 111 -1.80 -19.27 -6.07
CA TRP A 111 -1.88 -19.13 -7.52
C TRP A 111 -1.10 -17.90 -8.03
N TYR A 112 -1.04 -16.87 -7.23
CA TYR A 112 -0.47 -15.59 -7.62
C TYR A 112 0.82 -15.26 -6.86
N TYR A 113 0.82 -15.42 -5.56
CA TYR A 113 1.90 -14.95 -4.70
C TYR A 113 3.14 -15.85 -4.78
N THR A 114 4.29 -15.21 -4.94
CA THR A 114 5.62 -15.78 -4.68
C THR A 114 6.47 -14.74 -3.93
N THR A 115 7.51 -15.18 -3.24
CA THR A 115 8.42 -14.23 -2.57
C THR A 115 9.21 -13.37 -3.56
N ASN A 116 9.45 -13.83 -4.78
CA ASN A 116 10.06 -13.04 -5.84
C ASN A 116 9.11 -11.99 -6.39
N LEU A 117 7.83 -12.36 -6.60
CA LEU A 117 6.79 -11.41 -6.98
C LEU A 117 6.61 -10.32 -5.91
N HIS A 118 6.63 -10.70 -4.64
CA HIS A 118 6.56 -9.76 -3.51
C HIS A 118 7.69 -8.71 -3.59
N LYS A 119 8.92 -9.16 -3.78
CA LYS A 119 10.07 -8.24 -3.93
C LYS A 119 9.91 -7.34 -5.15
N GLY A 120 9.57 -7.92 -6.30
CA GLY A 120 9.39 -7.20 -7.56
C GLY A 120 8.24 -6.18 -7.51
N ALA A 121 7.19 -6.46 -6.74
CA ALA A 121 6.07 -5.53 -6.57
C ALA A 121 6.49 -4.18 -5.97
N PHE A 122 7.53 -4.13 -5.16
CA PHE A 122 8.07 -2.90 -4.58
C PHE A 122 9.17 -2.22 -5.42
N MET A 123 9.54 -2.81 -6.56
CA MET A 123 10.48 -2.24 -7.53
C MET A 123 9.69 -1.41 -8.55
N LEU A 124 9.53 -0.12 -8.24
CA LEU A 124 8.65 0.78 -9.00
C LEU A 124 9.38 1.38 -10.22
N PRO A 125 8.65 1.70 -11.30
CA PRO A 125 9.18 2.52 -12.37
C PRO A 125 9.61 3.90 -11.89
N LYS A 126 10.63 4.48 -12.53
CA LYS A 126 11.18 5.79 -12.15
C LYS A 126 10.13 6.89 -12.07
N TYR A 127 9.19 6.94 -13.00
CA TYR A 127 8.14 7.97 -12.97
C TYR A 127 7.19 7.85 -11.77
N VAL A 128 6.99 6.62 -11.23
CA VAL A 128 6.20 6.42 -10.00
C VAL A 128 7.02 6.84 -8.78
N GLU A 129 8.31 6.50 -8.75
CA GLU A 129 9.22 6.95 -7.68
C GLU A 129 9.24 8.48 -7.62
N ASP A 130 9.44 9.15 -8.76
CA ASP A 130 9.43 10.61 -8.83
C ASP A 130 8.11 11.23 -8.35
N MET A 131 7.00 10.66 -8.76
CA MET A 131 5.66 11.07 -8.31
C MET A 131 5.53 11.03 -6.78
N LEU A 132 6.09 10.02 -6.13
CA LEU A 132 6.02 9.85 -4.67
C LEU A 132 7.02 10.73 -3.92
N GLU A 133 8.21 10.99 -4.50
CA GLU A 133 9.28 11.81 -3.90
C GLU A 133 9.00 13.31 -3.94
N GLU A 134 8.28 13.81 -4.95
CA GLU A 134 7.94 15.24 -5.07
C GLU A 134 7.15 15.78 -3.87
N GLU A 135 6.59 14.91 -3.06
CA GLU A 135 5.81 15.24 -1.89
C GLU A 135 6.59 15.18 -0.55
N GLU A 136 7.83 14.69 -0.57
CA GLU A 136 8.69 14.67 0.63
C GLU A 136 9.45 15.99 0.86
N LYS A 137 9.29 16.94 -0.05
CA LYS A 137 9.90 18.30 0.04
C LYS A 137 8.89 19.31 0.56
#